data_1b7b88d60b9e2742efb6b0e04c4baae0
#
_entry.id   1b7b88d60b9e2742efb6b0e04c4baae0
#
_cell.length_a   1.000
_cell.length_b   1.000
_cell.length_c   1.000
_cell.angle_alpha   90.00
_cell.angle_beta   90.00
_cell.angle_gamma   90.00
#
_symmetry.space_group_name_H-M   'P 1'
#
loop_
_entity.id
_entity.type
_entity.pdbx_description
1 polymer ?
#
loop_
_entity_poly.entity_id
_entity_poly.type
_entity_poly.pdbx_seq_one_letter_code
_entity_poly.pdbx_strand_id
1 'polypeptide(L)'
;MNFLTQPLLWGLTAVSLPVLIHLLNRRRFRKVPWAAMRFLKISVDQNQRRMKLEDWILLLVRCAMIALLAALMARPVMEGLSGVPGSKVAAAIIVDNSASMGTREDEFTRLSRAREAAHAILSGLPDGTSVALAGAFHAHEASNNLELVGSRIDRISQTDRHADLQHSLEVAARALDGQAASVKELYLVTDAHAPEWGSFGTLESQLREISMGIKVHLVTVGAPVGSNLAITSLRPAAALPSVNQPFRVDVDVTNHGSVSMSTVPVQLLVDGRPEGEPWIIPELKAGGRQSATLYASLPSPGYHRVTVMLEGDE
;
A
#
# COMPACT_ATOMS: atom_id res chain seq x y z
N MET A 1 -5.44 17.14 13.40
CA MET A 1 -6.07 17.64 12.18
C MET A 1 -5.00 18.09 11.22
N ASN A 2 -4.72 17.32 10.18
CA ASN A 2 -3.80 17.71 9.12
C ASN A 2 -4.62 18.23 7.94
N PHE A 3 -4.11 19.26 7.25
CA PHE A 3 -4.72 19.79 6.04
C PHE A 3 -3.89 19.36 4.85
N LEU A 4 -4.54 18.73 3.85
CA LEU A 4 -3.85 18.27 2.64
C LEU A 4 -3.21 19.40 1.86
N THR A 5 -3.79 20.61 1.93
CA THR A 5 -3.32 21.79 1.20
C THR A 5 -3.20 22.97 2.15
N GLN A 6 -2.15 22.95 2.99
CA GLN A 6 -1.84 24.04 3.94
C GLN A 6 -1.79 25.45 3.29
N PRO A 7 -1.28 25.65 2.07
CA PRO A 7 -1.26 26.98 1.43
C PRO A 7 -2.64 27.59 1.23
N LEU A 8 -3.71 26.78 1.09
CA LEU A 8 -5.07 27.31 0.89
C LEU A 8 -5.70 27.87 2.19
N LEU A 9 -5.11 27.62 3.36
CA LEU A 9 -5.50 28.28 4.59
C LEU A 9 -5.25 29.81 4.56
N TRP A 10 -4.33 30.29 3.71
CA TRP A 10 -4.18 31.72 3.44
C TRP A 10 -5.44 32.34 2.83
N GLY A 11 -6.33 31.54 2.26
CA GLY A 11 -7.66 31.98 1.83
C GLY A 11 -8.53 32.53 2.97
N LEU A 12 -8.23 32.18 4.25
CA LEU A 12 -8.90 32.78 5.42
C LEU A 12 -8.63 34.28 5.55
N THR A 13 -7.54 34.79 5.01
CA THR A 13 -7.28 36.24 4.98
C THR A 13 -8.32 36.98 4.16
N ALA A 14 -8.96 36.34 3.17
CA ALA A 14 -10.03 36.90 2.37
C ALA A 14 -11.30 37.23 3.19
N VAL A 15 -11.44 36.69 4.41
CA VAL A 15 -12.50 37.05 5.36
C VAL A 15 -12.40 38.52 5.79
N SER A 16 -11.21 39.08 5.73
CA SER A 16 -11.02 40.52 6.01
C SER A 16 -11.70 41.42 4.96
N LEU A 17 -11.92 40.96 3.74
CA LEU A 17 -12.48 41.75 2.64
C LEU A 17 -13.92 42.22 2.91
N PRO A 18 -14.90 41.38 3.31
CA PRO A 18 -16.23 41.85 3.69
C PRO A 18 -16.23 42.82 4.85
N VAL A 19 -15.33 42.61 5.85
CA VAL A 19 -15.19 43.50 6.98
C VAL A 19 -14.70 44.88 6.53
N LEU A 20 -13.69 44.92 5.67
CA LEU A 20 -13.11 46.15 5.15
C LEU A 20 -14.14 46.91 4.28
N ILE A 21 -14.88 46.21 3.41
CA ILE A 21 -15.96 46.77 2.62
C ILE A 21 -17.06 47.34 3.51
N HIS A 22 -17.45 46.63 4.56
CA HIS A 22 -18.46 47.06 5.53
C HIS A 22 -18.03 48.35 6.26
N LEU A 23 -16.76 48.43 6.68
CA LEU A 23 -16.19 49.59 7.33
C LEU A 23 -16.12 50.82 6.38
N LEU A 24 -15.69 50.60 5.14
CA LEU A 24 -15.60 51.68 4.13
C LEU A 24 -16.98 52.17 3.67
N ASN A 25 -17.95 51.28 3.59
CA ASN A 25 -19.31 51.61 3.13
C ASN A 25 -20.21 52.13 4.23
N ARG A 26 -19.70 52.27 5.48
CA ARG A 26 -20.44 52.82 6.61
C ARG A 26 -20.68 54.29 6.38
N ARG A 27 -21.76 54.63 5.62
CA ARG A 27 -22.17 56.03 5.34
C ARG A 27 -22.46 56.75 6.65
N ARG A 28 -21.76 57.86 6.87
CA ARG A 28 -22.08 58.82 7.95
C ARG A 28 -23.28 59.64 7.52
N PHE A 29 -24.50 59.26 7.92
CA PHE A 29 -25.69 60.09 7.71
C PHE A 29 -25.55 61.36 8.56
N ARG A 30 -25.61 62.54 7.89
CA ARG A 30 -25.70 63.82 8.56
C ARG A 30 -27.11 63.95 9.12
N LYS A 31 -27.26 64.00 10.43
CA LYS A 31 -28.53 64.25 11.11
C LYS A 31 -28.90 65.70 10.94
N VAL A 32 -29.91 66.00 10.14
CA VAL A 32 -30.51 67.33 10.06
C VAL A 32 -31.69 67.36 11.03
N PRO A 33 -31.66 68.20 12.06
CA PRO A 33 -32.74 68.30 13.02
C PRO A 33 -33.92 69.03 12.38
N TRP A 34 -35.06 68.35 12.23
CA TRP A 34 -36.29 68.90 11.76
C TRP A 34 -37.33 68.95 12.88
N ALA A 35 -37.98 70.11 13.14
CA ALA A 35 -38.83 70.36 14.30
C ALA A 35 -40.04 69.41 14.40
N ALA A 36 -40.59 68.92 13.28
CA ALA A 36 -41.73 68.01 13.23
C ALA A 36 -41.43 66.58 13.60
N MET A 37 -40.14 66.17 13.79
CA MET A 37 -39.72 64.77 14.06
C MET A 37 -39.82 64.32 15.49
N ARG A 38 -40.31 65.14 16.42
CA ARG A 38 -40.34 64.82 17.84
C ARG A 38 -41.25 63.61 18.21
N PHE A 39 -42.30 63.36 17.41
CA PHE A 39 -43.25 62.29 17.61
C PHE A 39 -42.84 60.97 16.92
N LEU A 40 -41.97 61.04 15.92
CA LEU A 40 -41.48 59.82 15.20
C LEU A 40 -40.23 59.21 15.83
N LYS A 41 -39.65 59.81 16.81
CA LYS A 41 -38.34 59.44 17.35
C LYS A 41 -38.32 58.01 17.94
N ILE A 42 -39.41 57.61 18.58
CA ILE A 42 -39.50 56.30 19.28
C ILE A 42 -39.56 55.16 18.27
N SER A 43 -40.31 55.29 17.16
CA SER A 43 -40.42 54.30 16.09
C SER A 43 -39.15 54.17 15.30
N VAL A 44 -38.46 55.28 15.05
CA VAL A 44 -37.21 55.33 14.29
C VAL A 44 -36.04 54.70 15.07
N ASP A 45 -35.97 54.89 16.39
CA ASP A 45 -34.90 54.31 17.22
C ASP A 45 -35.03 52.77 17.37
N GLN A 46 -36.25 52.25 17.46
CA GLN A 46 -36.47 50.78 17.41
C GLN A 46 -36.09 50.17 16.07
N ASN A 47 -36.46 50.82 14.95
CA ASN A 47 -36.15 50.32 13.63
C ASN A 47 -34.64 50.43 13.28
N GLN A 48 -33.96 51.46 13.79
CA GLN A 48 -32.50 51.60 13.63
C GLN A 48 -31.71 50.52 14.36
N ARG A 49 -32.15 50.07 15.54
CA ARG A 49 -31.51 48.95 16.23
C ARG A 49 -31.69 47.66 15.51
N ARG A 50 -32.86 47.40 14.94
CA ARG A 50 -33.18 46.23 14.15
C ARG A 50 -32.35 46.20 12.85
N MET A 51 -32.29 47.26 12.12
CA MET A 51 -31.48 47.39 10.90
C MET A 51 -29.97 47.19 11.17
N LYS A 52 -29.46 47.69 12.31
CA LYS A 52 -28.06 47.45 12.68
C LYS A 52 -27.81 45.97 13.00
N LEU A 53 -28.74 45.26 13.61
CA LEU A 53 -28.61 43.84 13.86
C LEU A 53 -28.65 43.03 12.58
N GLU A 54 -29.52 43.39 11.64
CA GLU A 54 -29.59 42.77 10.32
C GLU A 54 -28.29 42.93 9.53
N ASP A 55 -27.71 44.15 9.54
CA ASP A 55 -26.43 44.42 8.90
C ASP A 55 -25.26 43.61 9.49
N TRP A 56 -25.24 43.46 10.83
CA TRP A 56 -24.25 42.65 11.51
C TRP A 56 -24.41 41.14 11.22
N ILE A 57 -25.63 40.62 11.19
CA ILE A 57 -25.93 39.24 10.84
C ILE A 57 -25.52 38.99 9.38
N LEU A 58 -25.84 39.88 8.48
CA LEU A 58 -25.43 39.77 7.07
C LEU A 58 -23.92 39.75 6.90
N LEU A 59 -23.20 40.59 7.68
CA LEU A 59 -21.74 40.61 7.67
C LEU A 59 -21.19 39.27 8.18
N LEU A 60 -21.74 38.75 9.29
CA LEU A 60 -21.34 37.48 9.87
C LEU A 60 -21.54 36.33 8.89
N VAL A 61 -22.70 36.28 8.20
CA VAL A 61 -23.00 35.24 7.20
C VAL A 61 -22.01 35.30 6.04
N ARG A 62 -21.69 36.49 5.55
CA ARG A 62 -20.69 36.68 4.45
C ARG A 62 -19.30 36.21 4.89
N CYS A 63 -18.85 36.58 6.08
CA CYS A 63 -17.57 36.12 6.64
C CYS A 63 -17.55 34.62 6.84
N ALA A 64 -18.64 34.05 7.40
CA ALA A 64 -18.77 32.61 7.63
C ALA A 64 -18.75 31.83 6.30
N MET A 65 -19.38 32.33 5.26
CA MET A 65 -19.40 31.68 3.93
C MET A 65 -17.99 31.62 3.32
N ILE A 66 -17.23 32.71 3.41
CA ILE A 66 -15.85 32.73 2.89
C ILE A 66 -14.94 31.83 3.73
N ALA A 67 -15.09 31.85 5.06
CA ALA A 67 -14.33 30.99 5.96
C ALA A 67 -14.62 29.51 5.71
N LEU A 68 -15.88 29.15 5.50
CA LEU A 68 -16.33 27.79 5.22
C LEU A 68 -15.83 27.31 3.85
N LEU A 69 -15.86 28.19 2.84
CA LEU A 69 -15.31 27.89 1.52
C LEU A 69 -13.80 27.64 1.59
N ALA A 70 -13.05 28.49 2.31
CA ALA A 70 -11.62 28.31 2.51
C ALA A 70 -11.32 27.00 3.28
N ALA A 71 -12.11 26.67 4.30
CA ALA A 71 -11.97 25.43 5.05
C ALA A 71 -12.26 24.21 4.18
N LEU A 72 -13.29 24.24 3.33
CA LEU A 72 -13.60 23.15 2.39
C LEU A 72 -12.50 22.95 1.36
N MET A 73 -11.94 24.05 0.83
CA MET A 73 -10.83 23.97 -0.13
C MET A 73 -9.53 23.46 0.52
N ALA A 74 -9.32 23.74 1.80
CA ALA A 74 -8.17 23.25 2.55
C ALA A 74 -8.22 21.73 2.80
N ARG A 75 -9.35 21.06 2.48
CA ARG A 75 -9.56 19.62 2.66
C ARG A 75 -9.06 19.13 4.02
N PRO A 76 -9.75 19.45 5.12
CA PRO A 76 -9.38 18.96 6.42
C PRO A 76 -9.46 17.43 6.40
N VAL A 77 -8.32 16.77 6.57
CA VAL A 77 -8.26 15.32 6.79
C VAL A 77 -8.29 15.13 8.29
N MET A 78 -9.36 14.58 8.76
CA MET A 78 -9.40 14.01 10.11
C MET A 78 -8.70 12.65 10.00
N GLU A 79 -7.42 12.60 10.31
CA GLU A 79 -6.72 11.35 10.54
C GLU A 79 -7.45 10.62 11.65
N GLY A 80 -8.03 9.48 11.27
CA GLY A 80 -8.70 8.58 12.19
C GLY A 80 -10.10 9.04 12.62
N LEU A 81 -11.12 8.75 11.85
CA LEU A 81 -12.45 8.46 12.42
C LEU A 81 -12.41 7.22 13.34
N SER A 82 -11.24 6.55 13.44
CA SER A 82 -10.89 5.61 14.52
C SER A 82 -10.82 6.27 15.91
N GLY A 83 -10.74 7.60 15.95
CA GLY A 83 -10.55 8.37 17.18
C GLY A 83 -11.82 8.85 17.87
N VAL A 84 -12.94 8.15 17.77
CA VAL A 84 -14.00 8.33 18.77
C VAL A 84 -13.43 7.76 20.09
N PRO A 85 -13.23 8.59 21.15
CA PRO A 85 -12.75 8.08 22.42
C PRO A 85 -13.64 6.95 22.89
N GLY A 86 -13.09 5.73 22.98
CA GLY A 86 -13.85 4.52 23.35
C GLY A 86 -14.25 3.59 22.22
N SER A 87 -13.97 3.90 20.94
CA SER A 87 -14.16 2.92 19.86
C SER A 87 -13.06 1.85 19.93
N LYS A 88 -13.47 0.61 20.19
CA LYS A 88 -12.55 -0.53 20.09
C LYS A 88 -12.18 -0.73 18.63
N VAL A 89 -10.88 -0.74 18.33
CA VAL A 89 -10.33 -1.05 17.02
C VAL A 89 -9.78 -2.47 17.04
N ALA A 90 -10.05 -3.24 16.02
CA ALA A 90 -9.38 -4.51 15.77
C ALA A 90 -8.65 -4.43 14.42
N ALA A 91 -7.41 -4.84 14.40
CA ALA A 91 -6.61 -4.87 13.20
C ALA A 91 -6.10 -6.28 12.90
N ALA A 92 -5.99 -6.61 11.62
CA ALA A 92 -5.24 -7.78 11.17
C ALA A 92 -4.12 -7.32 10.24
N ILE A 93 -2.92 -7.80 10.47
CA ILE A 93 -1.76 -7.49 9.63
C ILE A 93 -1.35 -8.79 8.94
N ILE A 94 -1.36 -8.79 7.62
CA ILE A 94 -0.83 -9.87 6.79
C ILE A 94 0.51 -9.39 6.24
N VAL A 95 1.57 -10.11 6.56
CA VAL A 95 2.90 -9.86 5.99
C VAL A 95 3.22 -10.99 5.04
N ASP A 96 3.35 -10.65 3.78
CA ASP A 96 3.79 -11.57 2.76
C ASP A 96 5.25 -11.96 3.02
N ASN A 97 5.53 -13.25 3.03
CA ASN A 97 6.87 -13.81 3.22
C ASN A 97 7.23 -14.85 2.15
N SER A 98 6.60 -14.75 0.99
CA SER A 98 6.86 -15.60 -0.17
C SER A 98 8.30 -15.48 -0.68
N ALA A 99 8.65 -16.31 -1.65
CA ALA A 99 9.98 -16.31 -2.26
C ALA A 99 10.33 -14.96 -2.87
N SER A 100 9.36 -14.24 -3.48
CA SER A 100 9.57 -12.93 -4.09
C SER A 100 10.00 -11.85 -3.10
N MET A 101 9.59 -11.98 -1.83
CA MET A 101 9.96 -11.08 -0.75
C MET A 101 11.43 -11.19 -0.33
N GLY A 102 12.14 -12.22 -0.80
CA GLY A 102 13.58 -12.36 -0.64
C GLY A 102 14.41 -11.51 -1.59
N THR A 103 13.79 -10.92 -2.60
CA THR A 103 14.49 -10.04 -3.55
C THR A 103 15.18 -8.91 -2.80
N ARG A 104 16.48 -8.73 -3.07
CA ARG A 104 17.28 -7.64 -2.50
C ARG A 104 17.15 -6.41 -3.39
N GLU A 105 16.90 -5.30 -2.75
CA GLU A 105 16.89 -3.98 -3.35
C GLU A 105 17.86 -3.13 -2.52
N ASP A 106 19.01 -2.83 -3.10
CA ASP A 106 20.16 -2.21 -2.40
C ASP A 106 20.64 -3.06 -1.20
N GLU A 107 20.61 -2.50 0.01
CA GLU A 107 21.04 -3.17 1.23
C GLU A 107 19.94 -3.99 1.91
N PHE A 108 18.69 -3.84 1.49
CA PHE A 108 17.51 -4.41 2.17
C PHE A 108 16.78 -5.42 1.30
N THR A 109 16.21 -6.45 1.93
CA THR A 109 15.25 -7.34 1.27
C THR A 109 13.86 -6.71 1.31
N ARG A 110 12.98 -7.09 0.37
CA ARG A 110 11.57 -6.69 0.40
C ARG A 110 10.91 -7.11 1.71
N LEU A 111 11.26 -8.29 2.24
CA LEU A 111 10.75 -8.75 3.53
C LEU A 111 11.19 -7.84 4.67
N SER A 112 12.43 -7.31 4.67
CA SER A 112 12.85 -6.35 5.69
C SER A 112 12.05 -5.05 5.63
N ARG A 113 11.79 -4.53 4.42
CA ARG A 113 10.91 -3.37 4.23
C ARG A 113 9.46 -3.66 4.64
N ALA A 114 8.97 -4.87 4.39
CA ALA A 114 7.63 -5.29 4.81
C ALA A 114 7.50 -5.35 6.34
N ARG A 115 8.51 -5.83 7.04
CA ARG A 115 8.54 -5.80 8.51
C ARG A 115 8.56 -4.36 9.03
N GLU A 116 9.36 -3.49 8.44
CA GLU A 116 9.41 -2.06 8.79
C GLU A 116 8.04 -1.39 8.56
N ALA A 117 7.39 -1.64 7.42
CA ALA A 117 6.05 -1.17 7.15
C ALA A 117 5.02 -1.71 8.16
N ALA A 118 5.11 -2.99 8.53
CA ALA A 118 4.24 -3.59 9.54
C ALA A 118 4.46 -2.98 10.93
N HIS A 119 5.69 -2.66 11.32
CA HIS A 119 5.99 -1.92 12.55
C HIS A 119 5.45 -0.48 12.50
N ALA A 120 5.55 0.20 11.36
CA ALA A 120 4.96 1.53 11.19
C ALA A 120 3.43 1.50 11.33
N ILE A 121 2.77 0.49 10.76
CA ILE A 121 1.33 0.26 10.95
C ILE A 121 1.03 0.04 12.43
N LEU A 122 1.77 -0.86 13.08
CA LEU A 122 1.57 -1.20 14.49
C LEU A 122 1.69 0.01 15.41
N SER A 123 2.69 0.87 15.17
CA SER A 123 2.91 2.10 15.94
C SER A 123 1.86 3.18 15.68
N GLY A 124 1.17 3.13 14.54
CA GLY A 124 0.07 4.04 14.19
C GLY A 124 -1.29 3.63 14.75
N LEU A 125 -1.42 2.41 15.29
CA LEU A 125 -2.69 1.94 15.85
C LEU A 125 -2.94 2.55 17.24
N PRO A 126 -4.21 2.84 17.58
CA PRO A 126 -4.57 3.34 18.91
C PRO A 126 -4.24 2.34 20.02
N ASP A 127 -3.93 2.86 21.21
CA ASP A 127 -3.72 2.04 22.40
C ASP A 127 -4.93 1.13 22.68
N GLY A 128 -4.67 -0.12 23.04
CA GLY A 128 -5.70 -1.12 23.29
C GLY A 128 -6.31 -1.76 22.05
N THR A 129 -5.79 -1.49 20.88
CA THR A 129 -6.16 -2.21 19.63
C THR A 129 -5.81 -3.69 19.75
N SER A 130 -6.78 -4.55 19.39
CA SER A 130 -6.53 -5.98 19.26
C SER A 130 -5.96 -6.28 17.88
N VAL A 131 -4.74 -6.80 17.83
CA VAL A 131 -4.02 -7.05 16.55
C VAL A 131 -3.81 -8.54 16.34
N ALA A 132 -4.34 -9.06 15.23
CA ALA A 132 -4.05 -10.39 14.72
C ALA A 132 -2.92 -10.31 13.69
N LEU A 133 -1.95 -11.21 13.76
CA LEU A 133 -0.90 -11.33 12.76
C LEU A 133 -1.16 -12.60 11.95
N ALA A 134 -1.34 -12.44 10.65
CA ALA A 134 -1.43 -13.54 9.71
C ALA A 134 -0.27 -13.45 8.72
N GLY A 135 0.30 -14.57 8.37
CA GLY A 135 1.28 -14.69 7.29
C GLY A 135 0.83 -15.82 6.38
N ALA A 136 1.52 -16.00 5.26
CA ALA A 136 1.18 -17.08 4.33
C ALA A 136 1.09 -18.46 4.98
N PHE A 137 1.77 -18.66 6.12
CA PHE A 137 1.84 -19.96 6.82
C PHE A 137 1.65 -19.87 8.33
N HIS A 138 1.39 -18.70 8.89
CA HIS A 138 1.27 -18.50 10.34
C HIS A 138 0.07 -17.60 10.65
N ALA A 139 -0.85 -18.14 11.42
CA ALA A 139 -1.92 -17.35 12.04
C ALA A 139 -1.63 -17.24 13.54
N HIS A 140 -1.47 -16.04 14.03
CA HIS A 140 -1.38 -15.78 15.46
C HIS A 140 -2.69 -15.17 15.95
N GLU A 141 -3.17 -15.68 17.07
CA GLU A 141 -4.33 -15.11 17.75
C GLU A 141 -4.14 -13.63 18.04
N ALA A 142 -5.25 -12.90 17.98
CA ALA A 142 -5.27 -11.46 18.25
C ALA A 142 -4.76 -11.17 19.67
N SER A 143 -3.91 -10.16 19.79
CA SER A 143 -3.32 -9.72 21.04
C SER A 143 -3.41 -8.22 21.18
N ASN A 144 -3.68 -7.74 22.39
CA ASN A 144 -3.64 -6.31 22.73
C ASN A 144 -2.23 -5.86 23.15
N ASN A 145 -1.30 -6.80 23.27
CA ASN A 145 0.10 -6.48 23.56
C ASN A 145 0.85 -6.24 22.25
N LEU A 146 1.01 -4.97 21.89
CA LEU A 146 1.64 -4.55 20.63
C LEU A 146 3.14 -4.91 20.59
N GLU A 147 3.84 -4.95 21.74
CA GLU A 147 5.25 -5.38 21.78
C GLU A 147 5.39 -6.85 21.42
N LEU A 148 4.46 -7.69 21.91
CA LEU A 148 4.41 -9.11 21.54
C LEU A 148 4.15 -9.27 20.03
N VAL A 149 3.24 -8.50 19.47
CA VAL A 149 2.96 -8.53 18.02
C VAL A 149 4.20 -8.08 17.24
N GLY A 150 4.87 -7.02 17.66
CA GLY A 150 6.12 -6.54 17.06
C GLY A 150 7.20 -7.63 17.05
N SER A 151 7.41 -8.31 18.18
CA SER A 151 8.37 -9.42 18.26
C SER A 151 8.03 -10.61 17.36
N ARG A 152 6.74 -10.81 17.06
CA ARG A 152 6.29 -11.83 16.10
C ARG A 152 6.56 -11.40 14.66
N ILE A 153 6.37 -10.10 14.34
CA ILE A 153 6.72 -9.53 13.03
C ILE A 153 8.21 -9.74 12.74
N ASP A 154 9.09 -9.51 13.72
CA ASP A 154 10.54 -9.69 13.56
C ASP A 154 10.93 -11.14 13.29
N ARG A 155 10.14 -12.10 13.75
CA ARG A 155 10.38 -13.54 13.55
C ARG A 155 9.84 -14.10 12.24
N ILE A 156 9.10 -13.31 11.47
CA ILE A 156 8.63 -13.75 10.15
C ILE A 156 9.85 -14.00 9.28
N SER A 157 10.10 -15.22 8.87
CA SER A 157 11.18 -15.57 7.95
C SER A 157 10.67 -15.80 6.55
N GLN A 158 11.50 -15.52 5.56
CA GLN A 158 11.21 -15.84 4.17
C GLN A 158 10.97 -17.35 4.02
N THR A 159 10.07 -17.70 3.13
CA THR A 159 9.81 -19.08 2.72
C THR A 159 9.97 -19.21 1.20
N ASP A 160 10.46 -20.37 0.77
CA ASP A 160 10.58 -20.69 -0.67
C ASP A 160 9.25 -21.17 -1.28
N ARG A 161 8.15 -21.08 -0.53
CA ARG A 161 6.81 -21.47 -0.97
C ARG A 161 6.08 -20.26 -1.57
N HIS A 162 5.16 -20.56 -2.49
CA HIS A 162 4.18 -19.56 -2.92
C HIS A 162 3.27 -19.19 -1.76
N ALA A 163 3.07 -17.89 -1.55
CA ALA A 163 2.08 -17.43 -0.58
C ALA A 163 0.67 -17.67 -1.11
N ASP A 164 -0.14 -18.35 -0.31
CA ASP A 164 -1.57 -18.39 -0.53
C ASP A 164 -2.21 -17.17 0.14
N LEU A 165 -2.18 -16.05 -0.57
CA LEU A 165 -2.76 -14.79 -0.11
C LEU A 165 -4.27 -14.91 0.11
N GLN A 166 -4.95 -15.73 -0.68
CA GLN A 166 -6.37 -15.97 -0.54
C GLN A 166 -6.69 -16.61 0.81
N HIS A 167 -5.96 -17.66 1.16
CA HIS A 167 -6.10 -18.30 2.48
C HIS A 167 -5.75 -17.34 3.62
N SER A 168 -4.69 -16.54 3.46
CA SER A 168 -4.26 -15.56 4.48
C SER A 168 -5.32 -14.50 4.72
N LEU A 169 -5.99 -14.02 3.67
CA LEU A 169 -7.11 -13.07 3.76
C LEU A 169 -8.30 -13.67 4.51
N GLU A 170 -8.67 -14.92 4.21
CA GLU A 170 -9.76 -15.60 4.92
C GLU A 170 -9.46 -15.79 6.41
N VAL A 171 -8.23 -16.15 6.74
CA VAL A 171 -7.81 -16.32 8.14
C VAL A 171 -7.86 -14.99 8.88
N ALA A 172 -7.34 -13.93 8.26
CA ALA A 172 -7.34 -12.58 8.84
C ALA A 172 -8.76 -12.04 9.01
N ALA A 173 -9.65 -12.24 8.02
CA ALA A 173 -11.04 -11.84 8.10
C ALA A 173 -11.77 -12.55 9.24
N ARG A 174 -11.60 -13.86 9.36
CA ARG A 174 -12.18 -14.64 10.48
C ARG A 174 -11.66 -14.18 11.85
N ALA A 175 -10.37 -13.86 11.94
CA ALA A 175 -9.80 -13.32 13.18
C ALA A 175 -10.42 -11.99 13.57
N LEU A 176 -10.74 -11.13 12.60
CA LEU A 176 -11.42 -9.86 12.83
C LEU A 176 -12.91 -10.04 13.13
N ASP A 177 -13.58 -11.00 12.52
CA ASP A 177 -15.01 -11.24 12.76
C ASP A 177 -15.29 -11.68 14.20
N GLY A 178 -14.39 -12.44 14.79
CA GLY A 178 -14.46 -12.81 16.21
C GLY A 178 -14.23 -11.67 17.20
N GLN A 179 -13.81 -10.48 16.74
CA GLN A 179 -13.52 -9.34 17.61
C GLN A 179 -14.74 -8.42 17.76
N ALA A 180 -15.08 -8.08 19.02
CA ALA A 180 -16.10 -7.09 19.35
C ALA A 180 -15.52 -5.67 19.21
N ALA A 181 -15.29 -5.23 17.98
CA ALA A 181 -14.72 -3.93 17.66
C ALA A 181 -15.65 -3.13 16.76
N SER A 182 -15.69 -1.81 16.95
CA SER A 182 -16.50 -0.88 16.16
C SER A 182 -15.85 -0.59 14.80
N VAL A 183 -14.54 -0.69 14.74
CA VAL A 183 -13.74 -0.50 13.51
C VAL A 183 -12.84 -1.72 13.33
N LYS A 184 -12.92 -2.30 12.14
CA LYS A 184 -12.10 -3.45 11.76
C LYS A 184 -11.25 -3.05 10.55
N GLU A 185 -9.95 -3.25 10.65
CA GLU A 185 -8.99 -2.88 9.62
C GLU A 185 -8.09 -4.08 9.28
N LEU A 186 -7.88 -4.32 8.01
CA LEU A 186 -7.01 -5.37 7.49
C LEU A 186 -5.91 -4.72 6.67
N TYR A 187 -4.68 -4.99 7.02
CA TYR A 187 -3.49 -4.51 6.33
C TYR A 187 -2.81 -5.68 5.63
N LEU A 188 -2.69 -5.59 4.32
CA LEU A 188 -1.94 -6.54 3.50
C LEU A 188 -0.64 -5.89 3.03
N VAL A 189 0.48 -6.39 3.52
CA VAL A 189 1.82 -5.92 3.15
C VAL A 189 2.45 -6.95 2.23
N THR A 190 2.64 -6.61 0.96
CA THR A 190 3.12 -7.49 -0.11
C THR A 190 3.87 -6.70 -1.18
N ASP A 191 4.70 -7.36 -1.99
CA ASP A 191 5.30 -6.77 -3.18
C ASP A 191 4.35 -6.76 -4.40
N ALA A 192 3.12 -7.21 -4.22
CA ALA A 192 2.08 -7.29 -5.25
C ALA A 192 2.48 -8.14 -6.47
N HIS A 193 3.30 -9.17 -6.27
CA HIS A 193 3.73 -10.04 -7.37
C HIS A 193 2.56 -10.88 -7.91
N ALA A 194 2.27 -10.73 -9.20
CA ALA A 194 1.06 -11.26 -9.85
C ALA A 194 0.80 -12.77 -9.67
N PRO A 195 1.80 -13.69 -9.70
CA PRO A 195 1.58 -15.12 -9.51
C PRO A 195 0.95 -15.51 -8.17
N GLU A 196 1.12 -14.70 -7.14
CA GLU A 196 0.65 -15.00 -5.78
C GLU A 196 -0.81 -14.64 -5.56
N TRP A 197 -1.38 -13.87 -6.47
CA TRP A 197 -2.75 -13.37 -6.38
C TRP A 197 -3.79 -14.34 -6.94
N GLY A 198 -3.36 -15.50 -7.47
CA GLY A 198 -4.24 -16.51 -8.03
C GLY A 198 -5.07 -15.99 -9.21
N SER A 199 -6.32 -16.44 -9.33
CA SER A 199 -7.21 -15.86 -10.32
C SER A 199 -7.76 -14.51 -9.81
N PHE A 200 -7.46 -13.44 -10.52
CA PHE A 200 -7.87 -12.06 -10.18
C PHE A 200 -9.38 -11.94 -9.85
N GLY A 201 -10.24 -12.71 -10.52
CA GLY A 201 -11.68 -12.68 -10.28
C GLY A 201 -12.11 -13.23 -8.93
N THR A 202 -11.45 -14.26 -8.42
CA THR A 202 -11.75 -14.82 -7.09
C THR A 202 -11.27 -13.90 -5.97
N LEU A 203 -10.10 -13.33 -6.11
CA LEU A 203 -9.56 -12.37 -5.14
C LEU A 203 -10.41 -11.08 -5.08
N GLU A 204 -10.83 -10.55 -6.24
CA GLU A 204 -11.70 -9.37 -6.28
C GLU A 204 -13.03 -9.62 -5.57
N SER A 205 -13.65 -10.78 -5.80
CA SER A 205 -14.92 -11.13 -5.14
C SER A 205 -14.75 -11.26 -3.63
N GLN A 206 -13.68 -11.88 -3.16
CA GLN A 206 -13.36 -11.99 -1.74
C GLN A 206 -13.07 -10.65 -1.09
N LEU A 207 -12.26 -9.80 -1.73
CA LEU A 207 -11.98 -8.44 -1.22
C LEU A 207 -13.26 -7.60 -1.13
N ARG A 208 -14.18 -7.75 -2.08
CA ARG A 208 -15.50 -7.09 -2.03
C ARG A 208 -16.34 -7.58 -0.86
N GLU A 209 -16.37 -8.90 -0.61
CA GLU A 209 -17.11 -9.49 0.51
C GLU A 209 -16.52 -9.03 1.85
N ILE A 210 -15.20 -9.09 2.01
CA ILE A 210 -14.48 -8.65 3.21
C ILE A 210 -14.69 -7.14 3.43
N SER A 211 -14.63 -6.32 2.38
CA SER A 211 -14.73 -4.86 2.48
C SER A 211 -16.12 -4.35 2.89
N MET A 212 -17.16 -5.18 2.90
CA MET A 212 -18.48 -4.79 3.40
C MET A 212 -18.51 -4.49 4.90
N GLY A 213 -17.54 -5.01 5.68
CA GLY A 213 -17.46 -4.77 7.14
C GLY A 213 -16.07 -4.46 7.65
N ILE A 214 -15.04 -4.57 6.83
CA ILE A 214 -13.64 -4.44 7.19
C ILE A 214 -12.97 -3.48 6.19
N LYS A 215 -12.23 -2.48 6.69
CA LYS A 215 -11.42 -1.62 5.83
C LYS A 215 -10.15 -2.37 5.43
N VAL A 216 -9.93 -2.53 4.13
CA VAL A 216 -8.75 -3.20 3.60
C VAL A 216 -7.75 -2.15 3.11
N HIS A 217 -6.52 -2.26 3.60
CA HIS A 217 -5.38 -1.43 3.22
C HIS A 217 -4.34 -2.31 2.55
N LEU A 218 -4.00 -1.98 1.30
CA LEU A 218 -2.90 -2.61 0.58
C LEU A 218 -1.65 -1.75 0.72
N VAL A 219 -0.60 -2.31 1.28
CA VAL A 219 0.71 -1.67 1.42
C VAL A 219 1.69 -2.41 0.53
N THR A 220 2.06 -1.78 -0.56
CA THR A 220 3.03 -2.35 -1.50
C THR A 220 4.44 -1.98 -1.09
N VAL A 221 5.33 -2.98 -1.04
CA VAL A 221 6.75 -2.82 -0.73
C VAL A 221 7.60 -3.23 -1.93
N GLY A 222 8.73 -2.57 -2.08
CA GLY A 222 9.64 -2.81 -3.21
C GLY A 222 9.34 -1.96 -4.44
N ALA A 223 10.35 -1.82 -5.29
CA ALA A 223 10.21 -1.20 -6.60
C ALA A 223 9.68 -2.22 -7.63
N PRO A 224 9.02 -1.78 -8.71
CA PRO A 224 8.75 -2.65 -9.84
C PRO A 224 10.05 -3.30 -10.31
N VAL A 225 10.10 -4.64 -10.35
CA VAL A 225 11.32 -5.34 -10.76
C VAL A 225 11.57 -5.05 -12.23
N GLY A 226 12.68 -4.38 -12.51
CA GLY A 226 13.12 -4.10 -13.89
C GLY A 226 13.50 -5.39 -14.62
N SER A 227 14.30 -6.24 -13.99
CA SER A 227 14.75 -7.55 -14.51
C SER A 227 14.26 -8.67 -13.59
N ASN A 228 13.68 -9.70 -14.15
CA ASN A 228 13.29 -10.91 -13.42
C ASN A 228 13.37 -12.10 -14.37
N LEU A 229 14.48 -12.79 -14.33
CA LEU A 229 14.75 -13.96 -15.17
C LEU A 229 14.50 -15.24 -14.38
N ALA A 230 13.82 -16.18 -14.97
CA ALA A 230 13.59 -17.47 -14.35
C ALA A 230 13.83 -18.63 -15.31
N ILE A 231 14.44 -19.69 -14.81
CA ILE A 231 14.46 -20.98 -15.49
C ILE A 231 13.11 -21.64 -15.21
N THR A 232 12.23 -21.64 -16.21
CA THR A 232 10.84 -22.12 -16.05
C THR A 232 10.68 -23.59 -16.35
N SER A 233 11.66 -24.22 -17.02
CA SER A 233 11.66 -25.65 -17.29
C SER A 233 13.08 -26.17 -17.46
N LEU A 234 13.32 -27.35 -16.88
CA LEU A 234 14.54 -28.12 -17.07
C LEU A 234 14.16 -29.59 -17.30
N ARG A 235 14.45 -30.10 -18.49
CA ARG A 235 14.05 -31.45 -18.87
C ARG A 235 15.21 -32.20 -19.52
N PRO A 236 15.69 -33.30 -18.93
CA PRO A 236 16.61 -34.19 -19.62
C PRO A 236 15.85 -34.98 -20.70
N ALA A 237 16.45 -35.11 -21.90
CA ALA A 237 15.84 -35.83 -22.99
C ALA A 237 15.95 -37.36 -22.88
N ALA A 238 16.83 -37.85 -22.01
CA ALA A 238 17.03 -39.27 -21.77
C ALA A 238 16.64 -39.66 -20.36
N ALA A 239 15.90 -40.76 -20.22
CA ALA A 239 15.53 -41.26 -18.90
C ALA A 239 16.75 -41.82 -18.11
N LEU A 240 17.75 -42.37 -18.80
CA LEU A 240 18.99 -42.90 -18.23
C LEU A 240 20.17 -42.49 -19.12
N PRO A 241 20.88 -41.42 -18.78
CA PRO A 241 22.06 -41.00 -19.50
C PRO A 241 23.21 -42.02 -19.31
N SER A 242 23.97 -42.27 -20.38
CA SER A 242 25.15 -43.13 -20.32
C SER A 242 26.38 -42.33 -19.89
N VAL A 243 27.29 -43.00 -19.15
CA VAL A 243 28.55 -42.39 -18.70
C VAL A 243 29.41 -42.01 -19.90
N ASN A 244 30.05 -40.84 -19.83
CA ASN A 244 30.89 -40.27 -20.85
C ASN A 244 30.23 -40.10 -22.24
N GLN A 245 28.90 -40.10 -22.29
CA GLN A 245 28.15 -39.74 -23.49
C GLN A 245 27.33 -38.47 -23.25
N PRO A 246 27.38 -37.54 -24.19
CA PRO A 246 26.58 -36.32 -24.04
C PRO A 246 25.08 -36.66 -24.15
N PHE A 247 24.32 -36.18 -23.22
CA PHE A 247 22.86 -36.24 -23.25
C PHE A 247 22.29 -34.84 -23.31
N ARG A 248 21.15 -34.73 -23.93
CA ARG A 248 20.46 -33.47 -24.17
C ARG A 248 19.68 -33.03 -22.93
N VAL A 249 19.76 -31.73 -22.61
CA VAL A 249 18.99 -31.07 -21.57
C VAL A 249 18.29 -29.86 -22.17
N ASP A 250 16.96 -29.89 -22.20
CA ASP A 250 16.16 -28.78 -22.67
C ASP A 250 15.87 -27.81 -21.53
N VAL A 251 16.18 -26.54 -21.75
CA VAL A 251 16.06 -25.44 -20.79
C VAL A 251 15.18 -24.36 -21.37
N ASP A 252 14.21 -23.92 -20.58
CA ASP A 252 13.38 -22.75 -20.89
C ASP A 252 13.70 -21.63 -19.93
N VAL A 253 14.02 -20.45 -20.45
CA VAL A 253 14.24 -19.22 -19.68
C VAL A 253 13.15 -18.22 -20.05
N THR A 254 12.53 -17.65 -19.04
CA THR A 254 11.48 -16.65 -19.18
C THR A 254 11.87 -15.36 -18.47
N ASN A 255 11.65 -14.23 -19.11
CA ASN A 255 11.79 -12.91 -18.49
C ASN A 255 10.42 -12.47 -17.95
N HIS A 256 10.25 -12.51 -16.63
CA HIS A 256 9.07 -12.02 -15.94
C HIS A 256 9.15 -10.52 -15.61
N GLY A 257 10.29 -9.89 -15.92
CA GLY A 257 10.51 -8.46 -15.72
C GLY A 257 9.80 -7.59 -16.74
N SER A 258 9.79 -6.30 -16.49
CA SER A 258 9.20 -5.28 -17.36
C SER A 258 10.19 -4.71 -18.38
N VAL A 259 11.47 -5.06 -18.27
CA VAL A 259 12.55 -4.58 -19.15
C VAL A 259 13.13 -5.74 -19.96
N SER A 260 13.45 -5.47 -21.22
CA SER A 260 14.18 -6.45 -22.06
C SER A 260 15.61 -6.61 -21.55
N MET A 261 16.05 -7.86 -21.43
CA MET A 261 17.41 -8.22 -21.04
C MET A 261 18.23 -8.61 -22.26
N SER A 262 19.47 -8.13 -22.33
CA SER A 262 20.41 -8.47 -23.40
C SER A 262 21.60 -9.25 -22.82
N THR A 263 22.12 -10.17 -23.62
CA THR A 263 23.34 -10.94 -23.30
C THR A 263 23.20 -11.71 -21.97
N VAL A 264 22.16 -12.56 -21.89
CA VAL A 264 21.91 -13.39 -20.70
C VAL A 264 22.65 -14.72 -20.82
N PRO A 265 23.71 -14.95 -20.03
CA PRO A 265 24.44 -16.22 -20.04
C PRO A 265 23.72 -17.28 -19.20
N VAL A 266 23.60 -18.45 -19.78
CA VAL A 266 22.99 -19.62 -19.14
C VAL A 266 24.04 -20.72 -19.06
N GLN A 267 24.50 -21.04 -17.86
CA GLN A 267 25.55 -22.02 -17.62
C GLN A 267 24.99 -23.34 -17.11
N LEU A 268 25.39 -24.44 -17.73
CA LEU A 268 25.11 -25.78 -17.23
C LEU A 268 26.27 -26.23 -16.34
N LEU A 269 25.93 -26.86 -15.21
CA LEU A 269 26.86 -27.42 -14.26
C LEU A 269 26.53 -28.90 -14.01
N VAL A 270 27.56 -29.71 -13.90
CA VAL A 270 27.47 -31.11 -13.44
C VAL A 270 28.29 -31.21 -12.14
N ASP A 271 27.64 -31.61 -11.05
CA ASP A 271 28.25 -31.67 -9.71
C ASP A 271 28.96 -30.39 -9.29
N GLY A 272 28.39 -29.22 -9.68
CA GLY A 272 28.93 -27.91 -9.37
C GLY A 272 30.08 -27.46 -10.27
N ARG A 273 30.45 -28.22 -11.30
CA ARG A 273 31.48 -27.84 -12.28
C ARG A 273 30.82 -27.39 -13.58
N PRO A 274 31.24 -26.27 -14.17
CA PRO A 274 30.77 -25.86 -15.48
C PRO A 274 30.99 -26.94 -16.55
N GLU A 275 29.98 -27.22 -17.33
CA GLU A 275 30.02 -28.18 -18.45
C GLU A 275 29.72 -27.43 -19.75
N GLY A 276 30.69 -27.40 -20.63
CA GLY A 276 30.61 -26.70 -21.93
C GLY A 276 30.66 -25.17 -21.80
N GLU A 277 30.46 -24.53 -22.95
CA GLU A 277 30.37 -23.07 -23.02
C GLU A 277 28.97 -22.58 -22.60
N PRO A 278 28.82 -21.41 -21.96
CA PRO A 278 27.55 -20.86 -21.62
C PRO A 278 26.72 -20.55 -22.87
N TRP A 279 25.45 -20.88 -22.82
CA TRP A 279 24.53 -20.43 -23.84
C TRP A 279 24.16 -18.97 -23.60
N ILE A 280 24.44 -18.11 -24.56
CA ILE A 280 24.15 -16.70 -24.46
C ILE A 280 22.84 -16.40 -25.20
N ILE A 281 21.84 -15.91 -24.46
CA ILE A 281 20.63 -15.38 -25.06
C ILE A 281 20.91 -13.93 -25.47
N PRO A 282 20.86 -13.60 -26.79
CA PRO A 282 21.21 -12.25 -27.25
C PRO A 282 20.27 -11.17 -26.74
N GLU A 283 18.98 -11.47 -26.74
CA GLU A 283 17.91 -10.59 -26.25
C GLU A 283 16.76 -11.44 -25.74
N LEU A 284 16.28 -11.13 -24.52
CA LEU A 284 15.08 -11.71 -23.93
C LEU A 284 14.11 -10.58 -23.57
N LYS A 285 13.10 -10.40 -24.42
CA LYS A 285 12.10 -9.33 -24.26
C LYS A 285 11.31 -9.49 -22.97
N ALA A 286 10.76 -8.38 -22.45
CA ALA A 286 9.83 -8.40 -21.34
C ALA A 286 8.67 -9.36 -21.61
N GLY A 287 8.37 -10.27 -20.67
CA GLY A 287 7.39 -11.34 -20.85
C GLY A 287 7.79 -12.43 -21.85
N GLY A 288 8.98 -12.33 -22.47
CA GLY A 288 9.46 -13.27 -23.48
C GLY A 288 9.99 -14.57 -22.87
N ARG A 289 9.97 -15.64 -23.67
CA ARG A 289 10.53 -16.96 -23.34
C ARG A 289 11.48 -17.38 -24.44
N GLN A 290 12.61 -17.95 -24.07
CA GLN A 290 13.57 -18.55 -24.95
C GLN A 290 13.87 -19.98 -24.50
N SER A 291 14.01 -20.91 -25.46
CA SER A 291 14.32 -22.30 -25.19
C SER A 291 15.65 -22.67 -25.84
N ALA A 292 16.47 -23.39 -25.09
CA ALA A 292 17.70 -23.93 -25.62
C ALA A 292 17.86 -25.42 -25.31
N THR A 293 18.71 -26.05 -26.09
CA THR A 293 19.18 -27.40 -25.82
C THR A 293 20.65 -27.31 -25.44
N LEU A 294 20.94 -27.71 -24.21
CA LEU A 294 22.30 -27.86 -23.67
C LEU A 294 22.68 -29.34 -23.67
N TYR A 295 23.97 -29.61 -23.64
CA TYR A 295 24.48 -30.97 -23.54
C TYR A 295 25.33 -31.16 -22.32
N ALA A 296 25.04 -32.23 -21.57
CA ALA A 296 25.78 -32.59 -20.37
C ALA A 296 26.37 -34.00 -20.51
N SER A 297 27.52 -34.24 -19.91
CA SER A 297 28.16 -35.54 -19.82
C SER A 297 28.35 -35.95 -18.37
N LEU A 298 28.06 -37.23 -18.04
CA LEU A 298 28.27 -37.73 -16.68
C LEU A 298 29.66 -38.39 -16.60
N PRO A 299 30.52 -37.98 -15.65
CA PRO A 299 31.91 -38.47 -15.59
C PRO A 299 32.02 -39.89 -15.00
N SER A 300 31.03 -40.39 -14.29
CA SER A 300 31.07 -41.70 -13.63
C SER A 300 29.69 -42.30 -13.48
N PRO A 301 29.54 -43.60 -13.16
CA PRO A 301 28.27 -44.18 -12.78
C PRO A 301 27.85 -43.68 -11.40
N GLY A 302 26.54 -43.39 -11.20
CA GLY A 302 26.01 -42.96 -9.90
C GLY A 302 24.98 -41.85 -10.00
N TYR A 303 24.78 -41.19 -8.88
CA TYR A 303 23.89 -40.03 -8.80
C TYR A 303 24.71 -38.76 -9.05
N HIS A 304 24.28 -37.98 -10.01
CA HIS A 304 24.89 -36.70 -10.36
C HIS A 304 23.86 -35.59 -10.27
N ARG A 305 24.30 -34.38 -9.90
CA ARG A 305 23.47 -33.19 -9.86
C ARG A 305 23.74 -32.35 -11.12
N VAL A 306 22.73 -32.21 -11.95
CA VAL A 306 22.75 -31.28 -13.09
C VAL A 306 22.04 -30.00 -12.68
N THR A 307 22.72 -28.88 -12.76
CA THR A 307 22.20 -27.56 -12.38
C THR A 307 22.35 -26.62 -13.57
N VAL A 308 21.37 -25.76 -13.76
CA VAL A 308 21.47 -24.65 -14.72
C VAL A 308 21.42 -23.35 -13.94
N MET A 309 22.35 -22.47 -14.23
CA MET A 309 22.44 -21.14 -13.59
C MET A 309 22.29 -20.05 -14.65
N LEU A 310 21.59 -18.97 -14.24
CA LEU A 310 21.56 -17.71 -14.95
C LEU A 310 22.63 -16.80 -14.30
N GLU A 311 23.56 -16.27 -15.10
CA GLU A 311 24.50 -15.26 -14.61
C GLU A 311 23.89 -13.88 -14.87
N GLY A 312 23.86 -13.03 -13.83
CA GLY A 312 23.39 -11.66 -13.93
C GLY A 312 22.01 -11.38 -13.34
N ASP A 313 21.42 -12.33 -12.62
CA ASP A 313 20.23 -12.10 -11.79
C ASP A 313 20.74 -11.96 -10.34
N GLU A 314 21.14 -10.73 -9.95
CA GLU A 314 21.52 -10.37 -8.57
C GLU A 314 20.30 -9.85 -7.79
#